data_4fef392172b9c0e9a75d9fd0934d9479
#
_entry.id   4fef392172b9c0e9a75d9fd0934d9479
#
_cell.length_a   1.000
_cell.length_b   1.000
_cell.length_c   1.000
_cell.angle_alpha   90.00
_cell.angle_beta   90.00
_cell.angle_gamma   90.00
#
_symmetry.space_group_name_H-M   'P 1'
#
loop_
_entity.id
_entity.type
_entity.pdbx_description
1 polymer ?
#
loop_
_entity_poly.entity_id
_entity_poly.type
_entity_poly.pdbx_seq_one_letter_code
_entity_poly.pdbx_strand_id
1 'polypeptide(L)'
;FLGHIPAAVMCLILAGVCDMFDGTVARACKRSETEKKFGIQIDSLVDTVSFGVFPIVLGICMGFTSKLNTVIYIIYGLAAVIRLAYFNVLAEEKTVFNKKKKEKVSYYYGLPVTSIAIILPFTYNLNIFMHPSVFLKAYPLVMLMTAILFVLNIKIKKPTGIWYVICSILAVIEIAII
;
A
#
# COMPACT_ATOMS: atom_id res chain seq x y z
N PHE A 1 -13.27 8.82 12.44
CA PHE A 1 -12.86 10.05 11.72
C PHE A 1 -13.60 11.30 12.25
N LEU A 2 -13.56 11.56 13.53
CA LEU A 2 -14.21 12.71 14.21
C LEU A 2 -13.51 14.04 13.89
N GLY A 3 -13.20 14.33 12.63
CA GLY A 3 -12.52 15.55 12.21
C GLY A 3 -10.99 15.58 12.35
N HIS A 4 -10.38 14.48 12.80
CA HIS A 4 -8.92 14.38 12.99
C HIS A 4 -8.22 13.74 11.79
N ILE A 5 -8.29 14.38 10.63
CA ILE A 5 -7.62 13.90 9.39
C ILE A 5 -6.11 13.68 9.58
N PRO A 6 -5.34 14.57 10.25
CA PRO A 6 -3.92 14.32 10.52
C PRO A 6 -3.68 12.99 11.24
N ALA A 7 -4.44 12.70 12.30
CA ALA A 7 -4.31 11.43 13.02
C ALA A 7 -4.64 10.22 12.14
N ALA A 8 -5.60 10.32 11.24
CA ALA A 8 -5.92 9.27 10.28
C ALA A 8 -4.77 9.03 9.29
N VAL A 9 -4.13 10.09 8.80
CA VAL A 9 -2.94 9.99 7.93
C VAL A 9 -1.77 9.37 8.68
N MET A 10 -1.54 9.75 9.94
CA MET A 10 -0.53 9.12 10.80
C MET A 10 -0.79 7.61 10.97
N CYS A 11 -2.05 7.20 11.18
CA CYS A 11 -2.41 5.77 11.27
C CYS A 11 -2.07 5.02 9.98
N LEU A 12 -2.25 5.63 8.81
CA LEU A 12 -1.89 5.03 7.53
C LEU A 12 -0.37 4.81 7.42
N ILE A 13 0.42 5.80 7.82
CA ILE A 13 1.89 5.68 7.86
C ILE A 13 2.31 4.54 8.80
N LEU A 14 1.74 4.50 10.00
CA LEU A 14 2.02 3.45 10.98
C LEU A 14 1.62 2.07 10.48
N ALA A 15 0.48 1.94 9.80
CA ALA A 15 0.07 0.69 9.15
C ALA A 15 1.11 0.22 8.12
N GLY A 16 1.62 1.12 7.28
CA GLY A 16 2.69 0.80 6.31
C GLY A 16 4.00 0.39 6.97
N VAL A 17 4.36 1.01 8.10
CA VAL A 17 5.54 0.61 8.88
C VAL A 17 5.33 -0.79 9.50
N CYS A 18 4.15 -1.07 10.08
CA CYS A 18 3.83 -2.38 10.64
C CYS A 18 3.91 -3.48 9.58
N ASP A 19 3.30 -3.28 8.41
CA ASP A 19 3.35 -4.20 7.26
C ASP A 19 4.80 -4.51 6.84
N MET A 20 5.68 -3.50 6.85
CA MET A 20 7.08 -3.70 6.49
C MET A 20 7.80 -4.67 7.44
N PHE A 21 7.40 -4.73 8.72
CA PHE A 21 8.06 -5.55 9.75
C PHE A 21 7.38 -6.89 10.01
N ASP A 22 6.07 -7.04 9.76
CA ASP A 22 5.31 -8.24 10.08
C ASP A 22 5.83 -9.50 9.38
N GLY A 23 6.17 -9.41 8.09
CA GLY A 23 6.82 -10.49 7.35
C GLY A 23 8.16 -10.92 7.94
N THR A 24 8.90 -10.00 8.61
CA THR A 24 10.16 -10.31 9.28
C THR A 24 9.90 -11.05 10.59
N VAL A 25 8.96 -10.58 11.39
CA VAL A 25 8.52 -11.24 12.63
C VAL A 25 7.95 -12.62 12.32
N ALA A 26 7.11 -12.72 11.31
CA ALA A 26 6.50 -13.96 10.88
C ALA A 26 7.53 -15.04 10.48
N ARG A 27 8.65 -14.65 9.86
CA ARG A 27 9.76 -15.58 9.52
C ARG A 27 10.58 -16.02 10.72
N ALA A 28 10.61 -15.25 11.79
CA ALA A 28 11.30 -15.61 13.04
C ALA A 28 10.55 -16.65 13.87
N CYS A 29 9.24 -16.81 13.67
CA CYS A 29 8.41 -17.74 14.42
C CYS A 29 8.40 -19.14 13.76
N LYS A 30 8.41 -20.20 14.57
CA LYS A 30 8.17 -21.58 14.10
C LYS A 30 6.68 -21.74 13.82
N ARG A 31 6.31 -22.02 12.56
CA ARG A 31 4.92 -22.14 12.12
C ARG A 31 4.71 -23.39 11.30
N SER A 32 3.55 -24.05 11.49
CA SER A 32 3.06 -25.13 10.66
C SER A 32 2.75 -24.65 9.24
N GLU A 33 2.57 -25.55 8.29
CA GLU A 33 2.21 -25.18 6.91
C GLU A 33 0.82 -24.51 6.83
N THR A 34 -0.12 -24.95 7.68
CA THR A 34 -1.46 -24.35 7.77
C THR A 34 -1.40 -22.91 8.29
N GLU A 35 -0.62 -22.66 9.34
CA GLU A 35 -0.41 -21.32 9.91
C GLU A 35 0.27 -20.38 8.92
N LYS A 36 1.21 -20.87 8.12
CA LYS A 36 1.84 -20.08 7.05
C LYS A 36 0.82 -19.65 5.99
N LYS A 37 -0.02 -20.60 5.51
CA LYS A 37 -1.07 -20.29 4.53
C LYS A 37 -2.10 -19.33 5.08
N PHE A 38 -2.55 -19.52 6.32
CA PHE A 38 -3.48 -18.62 6.99
C PHE A 38 -2.87 -17.22 7.14
N GLY A 39 -1.59 -17.11 7.54
CA GLY A 39 -0.87 -15.85 7.66
C GLY A 39 -0.84 -15.06 6.36
N ILE A 40 -0.59 -15.70 5.20
CA ILE A 40 -0.60 -15.03 3.89
C ILE A 40 -2.00 -14.50 3.55
N GLN A 41 -3.06 -15.24 3.87
CA GLN A 41 -4.41 -14.81 3.56
C GLN A 41 -4.86 -13.63 4.44
N ILE A 42 -4.58 -13.70 5.75
CA ILE A 42 -4.97 -12.61 6.66
C ILE A 42 -4.19 -11.33 6.37
N ASP A 43 -2.91 -11.44 6.04
CA ASP A 43 -2.06 -10.35 5.60
C ASP A 43 -2.69 -9.59 4.42
N SER A 44 -3.06 -10.31 3.36
CA SER A 44 -3.72 -9.73 2.19
C SER A 44 -5.09 -9.11 2.49
N LEU A 45 -5.85 -9.65 3.44
CA LEU A 45 -7.13 -9.07 3.86
C LEU A 45 -6.91 -7.78 4.64
N VAL A 46 -5.93 -7.76 5.55
CA VAL A 46 -5.55 -6.56 6.31
C VAL A 46 -5.04 -5.48 5.37
N ASP A 47 -4.19 -5.83 4.40
CA ASP A 47 -3.69 -4.91 3.37
C ASP A 47 -4.81 -4.31 2.53
N THR A 48 -5.81 -5.14 2.16
CA THR A 48 -7.00 -4.66 1.43
C THR A 48 -7.72 -3.58 2.23
N VAL A 49 -7.88 -3.77 3.53
CA VAL A 49 -8.55 -2.79 4.39
C VAL A 49 -7.68 -1.54 4.59
N SER A 50 -6.41 -1.73 4.96
CA SER A 50 -5.51 -0.63 5.34
C SER A 50 -5.07 0.21 4.14
N PHE A 51 -4.82 -0.40 2.99
CA PHE A 51 -4.26 0.27 1.81
C PHE A 51 -5.23 0.34 0.63
N GLY A 52 -6.28 -0.48 0.61
CA GLY A 52 -7.34 -0.42 -0.39
C GLY A 52 -8.51 0.44 0.05
N VAL A 53 -9.15 0.11 1.18
CA VAL A 53 -10.39 0.76 1.63
C VAL A 53 -10.12 2.07 2.39
N PHE A 54 -9.16 2.08 3.31
CA PHE A 54 -8.88 3.23 4.16
C PHE A 54 -8.58 4.52 3.39
N PRO A 55 -7.75 4.54 2.32
CA PRO A 55 -7.52 5.73 1.49
C PRO A 55 -8.80 6.28 0.86
N ILE A 56 -9.74 5.41 0.47
CA ILE A 56 -11.03 5.82 -0.07
C ILE A 56 -11.86 6.52 1.00
N VAL A 57 -11.97 5.91 2.19
CA VAL A 57 -12.69 6.47 3.32
C VAL A 57 -12.09 7.82 3.73
N LEU A 58 -10.76 7.93 3.75
CA LEU A 58 -10.08 9.18 4.05
C LEU A 58 -10.44 10.29 3.05
N GLY A 59 -10.46 9.98 1.74
CA GLY A 59 -10.89 10.92 0.71
C GLY A 59 -12.34 11.38 0.86
N ILE A 60 -13.24 10.46 1.21
CA ILE A 60 -14.66 10.78 1.49
C ILE A 60 -14.76 11.69 2.72
N CYS A 61 -14.02 11.41 3.79
CA CYS A 61 -14.01 12.22 5.01
C CYS A 61 -13.43 13.62 4.80
N MET A 62 -12.51 13.78 3.83
CA MET A 62 -12.02 15.09 3.41
C MET A 62 -12.99 15.86 2.49
N GLY A 63 -14.16 15.29 2.18
CA GLY A 63 -15.20 15.93 1.37
C GLY A 63 -15.07 15.71 -0.15
N PHE A 64 -14.19 14.82 -0.60
CA PHE A 64 -14.01 14.53 -2.03
C PHE A 64 -15.07 13.54 -2.55
N THR A 65 -16.34 13.95 -2.57
CA THR A 65 -17.52 13.10 -2.81
C THR A 65 -18.19 13.31 -4.17
N SER A 66 -17.50 13.94 -5.15
CA SER A 66 -18.07 14.10 -6.48
C SER A 66 -18.31 12.75 -7.18
N LYS A 67 -19.25 12.70 -8.13
CA LYS A 67 -19.53 11.48 -8.92
C LYS A 67 -18.28 10.93 -9.60
N LEU A 68 -17.41 11.81 -10.10
CA LEU A 68 -16.14 11.41 -10.70
C LEU A 68 -15.21 10.78 -9.67
N ASN A 69 -15.09 11.37 -8.48
CA ASN A 69 -14.26 10.83 -7.42
C ASN A 69 -14.75 9.45 -6.96
N THR A 70 -16.08 9.25 -6.89
CA THR A 70 -16.65 7.95 -6.56
C THR A 70 -16.24 6.87 -7.58
N VAL A 71 -16.25 7.18 -8.87
CA VAL A 71 -15.76 6.26 -9.91
C VAL A 71 -14.28 5.96 -9.74
N ILE A 72 -13.46 6.98 -9.46
CA ILE A 72 -12.02 6.81 -9.21
C ILE A 72 -11.78 5.89 -7.99
N TYR A 73 -12.54 6.06 -6.92
CA TYR A 73 -12.43 5.24 -5.71
C TYR A 73 -12.79 3.78 -5.97
N ILE A 74 -13.83 3.52 -6.78
CA ILE A 74 -14.19 2.16 -7.18
C ILE A 74 -13.06 1.52 -7.98
N ILE A 75 -12.50 2.24 -8.97
CA ILE A 75 -11.38 1.78 -9.79
C ILE A 75 -10.15 1.50 -8.92
N TYR A 76 -9.83 2.39 -7.97
CA TYR A 76 -8.72 2.24 -7.05
C TYR A 76 -8.87 1.00 -6.15
N GLY A 77 -10.04 0.82 -5.53
CA GLY A 77 -10.31 -0.32 -4.66
C GLY A 77 -10.22 -1.65 -5.41
N LEU A 78 -10.80 -1.72 -6.62
CA LEU A 78 -10.69 -2.90 -7.49
C LEU A 78 -9.24 -3.18 -7.88
N ALA A 79 -8.48 -2.16 -8.27
CA ALA A 79 -7.07 -2.30 -8.64
C ALA A 79 -6.22 -2.83 -7.47
N ALA A 80 -6.47 -2.35 -6.24
CA ALA A 80 -5.79 -2.83 -5.03
C ALA A 80 -6.09 -4.31 -4.76
N VAL A 81 -7.36 -4.73 -4.83
CA VAL A 81 -7.78 -6.13 -4.64
C VAL A 81 -7.16 -7.04 -5.72
N ILE A 82 -7.26 -6.65 -6.99
CA ILE A 82 -6.68 -7.41 -8.10
C ILE A 82 -5.16 -7.56 -7.91
N ARG A 83 -4.50 -6.51 -7.47
CA ARG A 83 -3.06 -6.50 -7.23
C ARG A 83 -2.65 -7.49 -6.14
N LEU A 84 -3.35 -7.50 -5.01
CA LEU A 84 -3.09 -8.41 -3.89
C LEU A 84 -3.37 -9.87 -4.28
N ALA A 85 -4.50 -10.13 -4.95
CA ALA A 85 -4.84 -11.45 -5.44
C ALA A 85 -3.78 -11.99 -6.43
N TYR A 86 -3.35 -11.17 -7.40
CA TYR A 86 -2.32 -11.54 -8.37
C TYR A 86 -0.97 -11.83 -7.69
N PHE A 87 -0.60 -11.03 -6.68
CA PHE A 87 0.62 -11.23 -5.92
C PHE A 87 0.61 -12.57 -5.16
N ASN A 88 -0.52 -12.94 -4.57
CA ASN A 88 -0.67 -14.22 -3.86
C ASN A 88 -0.51 -15.41 -4.80
N VAL A 89 -1.12 -15.37 -5.98
CA VAL A 89 -0.98 -16.42 -7.00
C VAL A 89 0.49 -16.57 -7.41
N LEU A 90 1.18 -15.46 -7.70
CA LEU A 90 2.60 -15.50 -8.05
C LEU A 90 3.50 -16.00 -6.90
N ALA A 91 3.14 -15.74 -5.65
CA ALA A 91 3.87 -16.22 -4.49
C ALA A 91 3.72 -17.74 -4.34
N GLU A 92 2.51 -18.29 -4.56
CA GLU A 92 2.26 -19.73 -4.57
C GLU A 92 3.00 -20.45 -5.70
N GLU A 93 2.97 -19.93 -6.92
CA GLU A 93 3.71 -20.50 -8.04
C GLU A 93 5.22 -20.54 -7.78
N LYS A 94 5.80 -19.47 -7.22
CA LYS A 94 7.24 -19.43 -6.88
C LYS A 94 7.60 -20.49 -5.83
N THR A 95 6.75 -20.79 -4.87
CA THR A 95 7.00 -21.84 -3.87
C THR A 95 6.99 -23.23 -4.49
N VAL A 96 6.19 -23.49 -5.52
CA VAL A 96 6.14 -24.75 -6.26
C VAL A 96 7.36 -24.88 -7.19
N PHE A 97 7.77 -23.83 -7.89
CA PHE A 97 8.90 -23.86 -8.83
C PHE A 97 10.27 -23.83 -8.15
N ASN A 98 10.46 -23.13 -7.02
CA ASN A 98 11.74 -23.08 -6.29
C ASN A 98 12.16 -24.39 -5.63
N LYS A 99 11.27 -25.40 -5.57
CA LYS A 99 11.69 -26.79 -5.27
C LYS A 99 12.49 -27.43 -6.40
N LYS A 100 12.53 -26.82 -7.60
CA LYS A 100 13.19 -27.39 -8.80
C LYS A 100 14.40 -26.60 -9.35
N LYS A 101 14.59 -25.31 -9.02
CA LYS A 101 15.75 -24.53 -9.50
C LYS A 101 16.20 -23.46 -8.52
N LYS A 102 17.53 -23.45 -8.22
CA LYS A 102 18.23 -22.45 -7.40
C LYS A 102 18.54 -21.17 -8.20
N GLU A 103 17.56 -20.41 -8.63
CA GLU A 103 17.83 -19.09 -9.22
C GLU A 103 17.23 -17.98 -8.35
N LYS A 104 18.12 -17.13 -7.81
CA LYS A 104 17.85 -16.08 -6.82
C LYS A 104 17.65 -14.70 -7.46
N VAL A 105 16.85 -14.54 -8.50
CA VAL A 105 16.46 -13.20 -8.96
C VAL A 105 14.93 -13.06 -8.81
N SER A 106 14.50 -12.43 -7.74
CA SER A 106 13.09 -12.17 -7.49
C SER A 106 12.76 -10.76 -7.98
N TYR A 107 12.03 -10.66 -9.09
CA TYR A 107 11.41 -9.41 -9.53
C TYR A 107 9.98 -9.34 -8.98
N TYR A 108 9.57 -8.16 -8.54
CA TYR A 108 8.16 -7.82 -8.32
C TYR A 108 7.58 -7.26 -9.61
N TYR A 109 6.35 -7.62 -9.89
CA TYR A 109 5.60 -7.08 -11.02
C TYR A 109 4.62 -6.03 -10.49
N GLY A 110 4.74 -4.78 -10.91
CA GLY A 110 3.90 -3.65 -10.48
C GLY A 110 4.22 -3.06 -9.11
N LEU A 111 3.58 -1.93 -8.79
CA LEU A 111 3.79 -1.22 -7.53
C LEU A 111 3.18 -2.01 -6.35
N PRO A 112 3.86 -2.17 -5.19
CA PRO A 112 3.25 -2.74 -3.98
C PRO A 112 2.07 -1.90 -3.50
N VAL A 113 1.00 -2.54 -3.00
CA VAL A 113 -0.19 -1.80 -2.52
C VAL A 113 0.15 -0.92 -1.31
N THR A 114 1.07 -1.37 -0.46
CA THR A 114 1.59 -0.65 0.70
C THR A 114 2.28 0.67 0.38
N SER A 115 2.70 0.89 -0.89
CA SER A 115 3.29 2.17 -1.31
C SER A 115 2.36 3.37 -1.13
N ILE A 116 1.03 3.15 -1.05
CA ILE A 116 0.07 4.22 -0.76
C ILE A 116 0.28 4.84 0.62
N ALA A 117 0.86 4.10 1.57
CA ALA A 117 1.19 4.58 2.90
C ALA A 117 2.30 5.66 2.92
N ILE A 118 2.99 5.85 1.79
CA ILE A 118 3.96 6.93 1.59
C ILE A 118 3.37 7.98 0.63
N ILE A 119 2.79 7.54 -0.49
CA ILE A 119 2.29 8.43 -1.54
C ILE A 119 1.18 9.36 -1.02
N LEU A 120 0.26 8.83 -0.22
CA LEU A 120 -0.91 9.58 0.22
C LEU A 120 -0.59 10.58 1.34
N PRO A 121 0.19 10.24 2.39
CA PRO A 121 0.68 11.23 3.36
C PRO A 121 1.51 12.33 2.71
N PHE A 122 2.40 11.97 1.77
CA PHE A 122 3.15 12.96 0.99
C PHE A 122 2.22 13.93 0.24
N THR A 123 1.19 13.40 -0.42
CA THR A 123 0.18 14.23 -1.10
C THR A 123 -0.58 15.11 -0.12
N TYR A 124 -0.88 14.59 1.08
CA TYR A 124 -1.54 15.35 2.14
C TYR A 124 -0.64 16.47 2.67
N ASN A 125 0.62 16.21 2.91
CA ASN A 125 1.58 17.21 3.39
C ASN A 125 1.83 18.33 2.36
N LEU A 126 1.77 18.01 1.06
CA LEU A 126 1.82 19.03 0.00
C LEU A 126 0.67 20.05 0.08
N ASN A 127 -0.46 19.70 0.72
CA ASN A 127 -1.56 20.64 0.92
C ASN A 127 -1.14 21.92 1.67
N ILE A 128 -0.09 21.86 2.50
CA ILE A 128 0.47 23.02 3.21
C ILE A 128 0.98 24.08 2.21
N PHE A 129 1.50 23.63 1.05
CA PHE A 129 2.09 24.48 0.02
C PHE A 129 1.16 24.73 -1.17
N MET A 130 0.04 24.02 -1.27
CA MET A 130 -0.86 24.06 -2.41
C MET A 130 -2.14 24.82 -2.08
N HIS A 131 -2.66 25.56 -3.08
CA HIS A 131 -3.98 26.18 -2.94
C HIS A 131 -5.06 25.08 -2.79
N PRO A 132 -6.08 25.25 -1.92
CA PRO A 132 -7.11 24.24 -1.66
C PRO A 132 -7.80 23.69 -2.91
N SER A 133 -8.04 24.53 -3.93
CA SER A 133 -8.64 24.09 -5.19
C SER A 133 -7.77 23.15 -6.01
N VAL A 134 -6.45 23.22 -5.85
CA VAL A 134 -5.50 22.31 -6.51
C VAL A 134 -5.47 20.98 -5.77
N PHE A 135 -5.45 21.00 -4.45
CA PHE A 135 -5.49 19.80 -3.62
C PHE A 135 -6.77 18.97 -3.84
N LEU A 136 -7.93 19.62 -3.99
CA LEU A 136 -9.20 18.98 -4.36
C LEU A 136 -9.11 18.11 -5.61
N LYS A 137 -8.27 18.48 -6.57
CA LYS A 137 -8.04 17.74 -7.82
C LYS A 137 -6.86 16.78 -7.71
N ALA A 138 -5.84 17.15 -6.95
CA ALA A 138 -4.61 16.35 -6.80
C ALA A 138 -4.86 15.00 -6.12
N TYR A 139 -5.65 14.97 -5.05
CA TYR A 139 -5.91 13.75 -4.30
C TYR A 139 -6.57 12.64 -5.16
N PRO A 140 -7.72 12.88 -5.82
CA PRO A 140 -8.31 11.86 -6.70
C PRO A 140 -7.41 11.48 -7.88
N LEU A 141 -6.65 12.44 -8.41
CA LEU A 141 -5.70 12.17 -9.50
C LEU A 141 -4.59 11.22 -9.04
N VAL A 142 -4.02 11.44 -7.85
CA VAL A 142 -3.01 10.55 -7.26
C VAL A 142 -3.59 9.15 -7.03
N MET A 143 -4.82 9.04 -6.54
CA MET A 143 -5.51 7.76 -6.39
C MET A 143 -5.68 7.03 -7.72
N LEU A 144 -6.07 7.73 -8.78
CA LEU A 144 -6.21 7.16 -10.13
C LEU A 144 -4.86 6.71 -10.69
N MET A 145 -3.82 7.53 -10.57
CA MET A 145 -2.47 7.18 -11.03
C MET A 145 -1.92 5.97 -10.27
N THR A 146 -2.15 5.89 -8.96
CA THR A 146 -1.74 4.75 -8.14
C THR A 146 -2.50 3.47 -8.55
N ALA A 147 -3.81 3.57 -8.83
CA ALA A 147 -4.61 2.45 -9.33
C ALA A 147 -4.04 1.89 -10.64
N ILE A 148 -3.66 2.76 -11.56
CA ILE A 148 -3.02 2.36 -12.83
C ILE A 148 -1.68 1.66 -12.55
N LEU A 149 -0.86 2.21 -11.66
CA LEU A 149 0.45 1.63 -11.30
C LEU A 149 0.33 0.26 -10.60
N PHE A 150 -0.77 -0.01 -9.89
CA PHE A 150 -1.03 -1.31 -9.29
C PHE A 150 -1.25 -2.40 -10.34
N VAL A 151 -1.92 -2.07 -11.43
CA VAL A 151 -2.26 -3.03 -12.49
C VAL A 151 -1.15 -3.13 -13.55
N LEU A 152 -0.32 -2.09 -13.71
CA LEU A 152 0.76 -2.10 -14.70
C LEU A 152 1.81 -3.17 -14.38
N ASN A 153 2.13 -3.97 -15.38
CA ASN A 153 3.11 -5.06 -15.29
C ASN A 153 4.56 -4.54 -15.43
N ILE A 154 4.99 -3.68 -14.50
CA ILE A 154 6.35 -3.12 -14.46
C ILE A 154 7.23 -4.03 -13.62
N LYS A 155 8.35 -4.49 -14.17
CA LYS A 155 9.34 -5.28 -13.41
C LYS A 155 10.14 -4.36 -12.49
N ILE A 156 9.90 -4.45 -11.19
CA ILE A 156 10.62 -3.71 -10.15
C ILE A 156 11.58 -4.67 -9.46
N LYS A 157 12.85 -4.28 -9.32
CA LYS A 157 13.80 -5.06 -8.52
C LYS A 157 13.32 -5.11 -7.07
N LYS A 158 13.44 -6.29 -6.45
CA LYS A 158 13.09 -6.46 -5.04
C LYS A 158 13.84 -5.41 -4.21
N PRO A 159 13.14 -4.62 -3.38
CA PRO A 159 13.79 -3.66 -2.50
C PRO A 159 14.78 -4.39 -1.58
N THR A 160 16.01 -3.89 -1.52
CA THR A 160 17.06 -4.37 -0.62
C THR A 160 16.90 -3.71 0.76
N GLY A 161 17.64 -4.18 1.77
CA GLY A 161 17.56 -3.65 3.14
C GLY A 161 17.67 -2.12 3.26
N ILE A 162 18.39 -1.46 2.33
CA ILE A 162 18.50 0.01 2.27
C ILE A 162 17.13 0.68 2.06
N TRP A 163 16.24 0.08 1.26
CA TRP A 163 14.90 0.62 1.01
C TRP A 163 14.03 0.66 2.27
N TYR A 164 14.17 -0.32 3.16
CA TYR A 164 13.47 -0.31 4.45
C TYR A 164 13.89 0.88 5.31
N VAL A 165 15.18 1.20 5.32
CA VAL A 165 15.71 2.37 6.04
C VAL A 165 15.18 3.67 5.43
N ILE A 166 15.19 3.78 4.10
CA ILE A 166 14.68 4.97 3.39
C ILE A 166 13.18 5.16 3.68
N CYS A 167 12.37 4.11 3.58
CA CYS A 167 10.93 4.19 3.87
C CYS A 167 10.66 4.57 5.33
N SER A 168 11.45 4.03 6.29
CA SER A 168 11.30 4.40 7.69
C SER A 168 11.67 5.86 7.96
N ILE A 169 12.73 6.37 7.34
CA ILE A 169 13.12 7.79 7.44
C ILE A 169 12.04 8.69 6.84
N LEU A 170 11.52 8.34 5.67
CA LEU A 170 10.43 9.09 5.04
C LEU A 170 9.18 9.12 5.93
N ALA A 171 8.80 7.97 6.52
CA ALA A 171 7.68 7.89 7.45
C ALA A 171 7.86 8.82 8.67
N VAL A 172 9.07 8.87 9.24
CA VAL A 172 9.37 9.78 10.37
C VAL A 172 9.28 11.25 9.94
N ILE A 173 9.81 11.59 8.76
CA ILE A 173 9.74 12.95 8.22
C ILE A 173 8.27 13.35 7.98
N GLU A 174 7.46 12.50 7.38
CA GLU A 174 6.06 12.76 7.11
C GLU A 174 5.26 12.96 8.40
N ILE A 175 5.51 12.13 9.44
CA ILE A 175 4.89 12.29 10.76
C ILE A 175 5.31 13.61 11.44
N ALA A 176 6.55 14.04 11.26
CA ALA A 176 7.05 15.30 11.85
C ALA A 176 6.45 16.55 11.17
N ILE A 177 5.97 16.43 9.93
CA ILE A 177 5.34 17.52 9.17
C ILE A 177 3.84 17.64 9.47
N ILE A 178 3.16 16.51 9.78
CA ILE A 178 1.73 16.44 10.13
C ILE A 178 1.46 17.06 11.50
#